data_b65fb9479e8242c453c1ef8a48dc197b
#
_entry.id   b65fb9479e8242c453c1ef8a48dc197b
#
_cell.length_a   1.000
_cell.length_b   1.000
_cell.length_c   1.000
_cell.angle_alpha   90.00
_cell.angle_beta   90.00
_cell.angle_gamma   90.00
#
_symmetry.space_group_name_H-M   'P 1'
#
loop_
_entity.id
_entity.type
_entity.pdbx_description
1 polymer ?
#
loop_
_entity_poly.entity_id
_entity_poly.type
_entity_poly.pdbx_seq_one_letter_code
_entity_poly.pdbx_strand_id
1 'polypeptide(L)'
;MEINWESQVLSSVSKVIPQLSCLEIDIEKLHESAINLSKEDFGINYANIVPVEYIRKTMLINTLNFVFTDFSTSVKYKIENLSDTDAMVYQVDKALLDGVPLTQGSFMRDMNLEEFKRIFTGNIEMPMADEKVEILNNVGDTLVTKYDGDWINFIDDGPKKLYDNGEGLVERLVRDFKRFDDHSIFENEKVYFLKLAQLAFWGIHRELSKIFFYIEDMENMTAFADYIIPVALESFGIVKYSSGLKEKIDSGILIDRDSIEEIEIRSTSIYVTAKLTELINNHKNEEEKIIIPQLDFKLWTDFHADERPHHLTKTIMY
;
A
#
# COMPACT_ATOMS: atom_id res chain seq x y z
N MET A 1 16.11 -5.85 16.62
CA MET A 1 15.54 -4.72 15.86
C MET A 1 14.31 -4.25 16.61
N GLU A 2 14.26 -3.00 17.03
CA GLU A 2 13.16 -2.43 17.79
C GLU A 2 12.20 -1.67 16.86
N ILE A 3 10.91 -1.69 17.17
CA ILE A 3 9.90 -0.93 16.41
C ILE A 3 10.00 0.55 16.78
N ASN A 4 10.13 1.41 15.78
CA ASN A 4 10.18 2.86 15.98
C ASN A 4 8.76 3.46 16.14
N TRP A 5 8.21 3.39 17.36
CA TRP A 5 6.89 3.92 17.70
C TRP A 5 6.76 5.44 17.55
N GLU A 6 7.89 6.17 17.50
CA GLU A 6 7.92 7.63 17.31
C GLU A 6 7.94 8.02 15.81
N SER A 7 7.95 7.05 14.88
CA SER A 7 7.83 7.35 13.44
C SER A 7 6.51 8.07 13.15
N GLN A 8 6.51 8.89 12.11
CA GLN A 8 5.35 9.72 11.72
C GLN A 8 4.05 8.90 11.62
N VAL A 9 4.11 7.73 11.01
CA VAL A 9 2.93 6.87 10.83
C VAL A 9 2.53 6.25 12.16
N LEU A 10 3.43 5.52 12.85
CA LEU A 10 3.09 4.81 14.08
C LEU A 10 2.65 5.74 15.20
N SER A 11 3.32 6.87 15.39
CA SER A 11 2.92 7.85 16.40
C SER A 11 1.53 8.43 16.12
N SER A 12 1.19 8.67 14.85
CA SER A 12 -0.13 9.21 14.50
C SER A 12 -1.25 8.19 14.70
N VAL A 13 -1.09 6.96 14.20
CA VAL A 13 -2.11 5.91 14.36
C VAL A 13 -2.27 5.48 15.83
N SER A 14 -1.20 5.52 16.64
CA SER A 14 -1.25 5.19 18.06
C SER A 14 -2.19 6.10 18.87
N LYS A 15 -2.44 7.33 18.41
CA LYS A 15 -3.39 8.26 19.04
C LYS A 15 -4.85 7.85 18.82
N VAL A 16 -5.15 7.13 17.75
CA VAL A 16 -6.50 6.63 17.44
C VAL A 16 -6.87 5.45 18.35
N ILE A 17 -5.90 4.59 18.67
CA ILE A 17 -6.15 3.31 19.37
C ILE A 17 -6.89 3.46 20.71
N PRO A 18 -6.55 4.42 21.61
CA PRO A 18 -7.29 4.59 22.87
C PRO A 18 -8.74 5.07 22.70
N GLN A 19 -9.13 5.49 21.50
CA GLN A 19 -10.40 6.12 21.19
C GLN A 19 -11.28 5.26 20.26
N LEU A 20 -10.88 4.01 20.02
CA LEU A 20 -11.64 3.08 19.16
C LEU A 20 -13.09 2.94 19.65
N SER A 21 -14.01 3.07 18.72
CA SER A 21 -15.45 3.01 18.94
C SER A 21 -16.18 1.98 18.06
N CYS A 22 -15.62 1.69 16.90
CA CYS A 22 -16.20 0.81 15.88
C CYS A 22 -15.60 -0.60 15.87
N LEU A 23 -14.48 -0.78 16.58
CA LEU A 23 -13.81 -2.08 16.71
C LEU A 23 -13.04 -2.17 18.04
N GLU A 24 -12.65 -3.38 18.42
CA GLU A 24 -11.82 -3.67 19.59
C GLU A 24 -10.64 -4.59 19.24
N ILE A 25 -9.56 -4.50 20.03
CA ILE A 25 -8.36 -5.34 19.90
C ILE A 25 -8.35 -6.36 21.05
N ASP A 26 -8.34 -7.65 20.71
CA ASP A 26 -8.19 -8.74 21.67
C ASP A 26 -6.70 -9.01 21.93
N ILE A 27 -6.24 -8.59 23.10
CA ILE A 27 -4.83 -8.70 23.50
C ILE A 27 -4.39 -10.15 23.70
N GLU A 28 -5.28 -11.03 24.18
CA GLU A 28 -4.95 -12.45 24.35
C GLU A 28 -4.73 -13.11 22.99
N LYS A 29 -5.61 -12.85 22.03
CA LYS A 29 -5.49 -13.34 20.65
C LYS A 29 -4.26 -12.78 19.95
N LEU A 30 -3.91 -11.52 20.22
CA LEU A 30 -2.69 -10.90 19.70
C LEU A 30 -1.44 -11.67 20.15
N HIS A 31 -1.33 -12.00 21.44
CA HIS A 31 -0.21 -12.77 21.97
C HIS A 31 -0.19 -14.21 21.44
N GLU A 32 -1.34 -14.89 21.40
CA GLU A 32 -1.47 -16.24 20.85
C GLU A 32 -1.01 -16.29 19.38
N SER A 33 -1.47 -15.35 18.58
CA SER A 33 -1.10 -15.25 17.16
C SER A 33 0.39 -14.96 16.97
N ALA A 34 0.99 -14.11 17.79
CA ALA A 34 2.42 -13.82 17.73
C ALA A 34 3.27 -15.09 17.98
N ILE A 35 2.91 -15.92 18.97
CA ILE A 35 3.59 -17.19 19.24
C ILE A 35 3.47 -18.15 18.05
N ASN A 36 2.32 -18.21 17.40
CA ASN A 36 2.13 -19.08 16.24
C ASN A 36 2.91 -18.59 15.04
N LEU A 37 2.80 -17.31 14.69
CA LEU A 37 3.50 -16.68 13.59
C LEU A 37 5.03 -16.66 13.78
N SER A 38 5.55 -16.64 15.03
CA SER A 38 7.00 -16.69 15.27
C SER A 38 7.69 -17.95 14.72
N LYS A 39 6.93 -19.00 14.45
CA LYS A 39 7.41 -20.28 13.89
C LYS A 39 7.44 -20.28 12.36
N GLU A 40 6.83 -19.30 11.73
CA GLU A 40 6.70 -19.18 10.29
C GLU A 40 7.97 -18.61 9.64
N ASP A 41 8.16 -18.94 8.35
CA ASP A 41 9.22 -18.38 7.53
C ASP A 41 8.73 -17.07 6.86
N PHE A 42 9.55 -16.04 6.96
CA PHE A 42 9.32 -14.72 6.33
C PHE A 42 10.33 -14.45 5.22
N GLY A 43 10.94 -15.50 4.68
CA GLY A 43 11.92 -15.41 3.61
C GLY A 43 11.35 -14.73 2.36
N ILE A 44 12.20 -13.97 1.66
CA ILE A 44 11.85 -13.29 0.42
C ILE A 44 12.54 -14.00 -0.73
N ASN A 45 11.77 -14.43 -1.73
CA ASN A 45 12.28 -14.93 -3.00
C ASN A 45 12.59 -13.74 -3.92
N TYR A 46 13.78 -13.71 -4.49
CA TYR A 46 14.24 -12.64 -5.39
C TYR A 46 14.07 -13.07 -6.85
N ALA A 47 13.55 -12.15 -7.67
CA ALA A 47 13.43 -12.36 -9.11
C ALA A 47 14.68 -11.85 -9.86
N ASN A 48 14.90 -12.35 -11.07
CA ASN A 48 15.90 -11.81 -11.98
C ASN A 48 15.27 -10.71 -12.83
N ILE A 49 15.55 -9.45 -12.53
CA ILE A 49 14.90 -8.26 -13.10
C ILE A 49 15.93 -7.24 -13.58
N VAL A 50 15.49 -6.37 -14.49
CA VAL A 50 16.27 -5.20 -14.94
C VAL A 50 15.99 -4.03 -13.99
N PRO A 51 16.97 -3.57 -13.17
CA PRO A 51 16.70 -2.71 -12.03
C PRO A 51 15.99 -1.39 -12.36
N VAL A 52 16.47 -0.67 -13.37
CA VAL A 52 15.94 0.65 -13.74
C VAL A 52 14.51 0.55 -14.23
N GLU A 53 14.21 -0.41 -15.10
CA GLU A 53 12.86 -0.61 -15.62
C GLU A 53 11.90 -1.09 -14.51
N TYR A 54 12.40 -1.88 -13.58
CA TYR A 54 11.61 -2.32 -12.44
C TYR A 54 11.21 -1.15 -11.53
N ILE A 55 12.13 -0.22 -11.24
CA ILE A 55 11.85 0.99 -10.47
C ILE A 55 10.75 1.81 -11.17
N ARG A 56 10.94 2.14 -12.44
CA ARG A 56 9.97 2.92 -13.22
C ARG A 56 8.59 2.27 -13.22
N LYS A 57 8.53 0.96 -13.48
CA LYS A 57 7.30 0.19 -13.49
C LYS A 57 6.64 0.15 -12.11
N THR A 58 7.39 -0.07 -11.03
CA THR A 58 6.87 -0.12 -9.67
C THR A 58 6.26 1.22 -9.25
N MET A 59 6.91 2.34 -9.58
CA MET A 59 6.38 3.67 -9.31
C MET A 59 5.09 3.94 -10.09
N LEU A 60 5.03 3.57 -11.38
CA LEU A 60 3.82 3.67 -12.20
C LEU A 60 2.68 2.81 -11.65
N ILE A 61 2.95 1.55 -11.29
CA ILE A 61 1.95 0.65 -10.71
C ILE A 61 1.35 1.29 -9.45
N ASN A 62 2.17 1.76 -8.51
CA ASN A 62 1.68 2.39 -7.29
C ASN A 62 0.99 3.75 -7.53
N THR A 63 1.25 4.41 -8.65
CA THR A 63 0.49 5.58 -9.08
C THR A 63 -0.96 5.22 -9.41
N LEU A 64 -1.21 4.05 -10.02
CA LEU A 64 -2.52 3.59 -10.50
C LEU A 64 -3.22 2.57 -9.59
N ASN A 65 -2.57 2.10 -8.53
CA ASN A 65 -3.04 0.99 -7.70
C ASN A 65 -4.15 1.42 -6.72
N PHE A 66 -5.35 1.62 -7.26
CA PHE A 66 -6.56 1.91 -6.47
C PHE A 66 -7.81 1.58 -7.27
N VAL A 67 -8.86 1.19 -6.59
CA VAL A 67 -10.21 0.90 -7.09
C VAL A 67 -10.23 0.16 -8.44
N PHE A 68 -10.43 -1.14 -8.36
CA PHE A 68 -10.61 -2.03 -9.53
C PHE A 68 -12.01 -2.62 -9.62
N THR A 69 -12.88 -2.29 -8.67
CA THR A 69 -14.29 -2.71 -8.64
C THR A 69 -15.17 -1.53 -9.04
N ASP A 70 -16.08 -1.76 -9.98
CA ASP A 70 -17.20 -0.86 -10.21
C ASP A 70 -18.22 -1.03 -9.09
N PHE A 71 -18.29 -0.11 -8.17
CA PHE A 71 -19.18 -0.17 -7.02
C PHE A 71 -20.67 -0.07 -7.38
N SER A 72 -21.03 0.36 -8.58
CA SER A 72 -22.42 0.41 -9.05
C SER A 72 -22.95 -0.96 -9.49
N THR A 73 -22.07 -1.82 -9.99
CA THR A 73 -22.39 -3.15 -10.51
C THR A 73 -21.74 -4.27 -9.70
N SER A 74 -20.85 -3.96 -8.78
CA SER A 74 -19.98 -4.91 -8.04
C SER A 74 -19.10 -5.77 -8.95
N VAL A 75 -18.87 -5.33 -10.20
CA VAL A 75 -18.03 -6.05 -11.16
C VAL A 75 -16.58 -5.60 -11.01
N LYS A 76 -15.67 -6.58 -10.86
CA LYS A 76 -14.23 -6.35 -10.85
C LYS A 76 -13.67 -6.21 -12.26
N TYR A 77 -12.69 -5.31 -12.41
CA TYR A 77 -11.87 -5.23 -13.61
C TYR A 77 -11.02 -6.49 -13.76
N LYS A 78 -11.10 -7.13 -14.91
CA LYS A 78 -10.44 -8.41 -15.19
C LYS A 78 -9.91 -8.47 -16.62
N ILE A 79 -8.86 -9.27 -16.79
CA ILE A 79 -8.30 -9.69 -18.08
C ILE A 79 -8.02 -11.18 -17.98
N GLU A 80 -8.72 -11.99 -18.79
CA GLU A 80 -8.64 -13.46 -18.70
C GLU A 80 -8.89 -13.96 -17.26
N ASN A 81 -7.89 -14.57 -16.64
CA ASN A 81 -7.95 -15.09 -15.26
C ASN A 81 -7.37 -14.11 -14.22
N LEU A 82 -6.85 -12.95 -14.66
CA LEU A 82 -6.27 -11.92 -13.79
C LEU A 82 -7.34 -10.93 -13.38
N SER A 83 -7.28 -10.45 -12.15
CA SER A 83 -8.17 -9.42 -11.62
C SER A 83 -7.41 -8.33 -10.88
N ASP A 84 -8.07 -7.20 -10.69
CA ASP A 84 -7.59 -6.10 -9.86
C ASP A 84 -6.17 -5.62 -10.29
N THR A 85 -5.25 -5.55 -9.36
CA THR A 85 -3.85 -5.13 -9.60
C THR A 85 -3.15 -6.01 -10.63
N ASP A 86 -3.36 -7.33 -10.61
CA ASP A 86 -2.70 -8.24 -11.55
C ASP A 86 -3.14 -7.99 -13.00
N ALA A 87 -4.42 -7.70 -13.22
CA ALA A 87 -4.94 -7.31 -14.52
C ALA A 87 -4.33 -5.98 -15.00
N MET A 88 -4.20 -4.99 -14.11
CA MET A 88 -3.53 -3.72 -14.41
C MET A 88 -2.05 -3.94 -14.75
N VAL A 89 -1.31 -4.71 -13.95
CA VAL A 89 0.12 -5.02 -14.18
C VAL A 89 0.30 -5.70 -15.53
N TYR A 90 -0.56 -6.64 -15.89
CA TYR A 90 -0.54 -7.29 -17.21
C TYR A 90 -0.65 -6.27 -18.36
N GLN A 91 -1.56 -5.29 -18.26
CA GLN A 91 -1.70 -4.25 -19.29
C GLN A 91 -0.50 -3.30 -19.32
N VAL A 92 0.07 -2.95 -18.16
CA VAL A 92 1.32 -2.19 -18.13
C VAL A 92 2.44 -2.93 -18.84
N ASP A 93 2.65 -4.22 -18.52
CA ASP A 93 3.69 -5.02 -19.15
C ASP A 93 3.50 -5.14 -20.64
N LYS A 94 2.26 -5.38 -21.10
CA LYS A 94 1.93 -5.43 -22.50
C LYS A 94 2.20 -4.11 -23.21
N ALA A 95 1.78 -2.98 -22.64
CA ALA A 95 2.02 -1.67 -23.23
C ALA A 95 3.52 -1.37 -23.37
N LEU A 96 4.32 -1.69 -22.33
CA LEU A 96 5.77 -1.52 -22.37
C LEU A 96 6.44 -2.42 -23.43
N LEU A 97 6.00 -3.67 -23.57
CA LEU A 97 6.48 -4.59 -24.61
C LEU A 97 6.11 -4.12 -26.02
N ASP A 98 4.95 -3.49 -26.20
CA ASP A 98 4.49 -2.87 -27.43
C ASP A 98 5.20 -1.53 -27.74
N GLY A 99 6.15 -1.11 -26.89
CA GLY A 99 6.95 0.10 -27.06
C GLY A 99 6.24 1.40 -26.64
N VAL A 100 5.11 1.32 -25.91
CA VAL A 100 4.43 2.49 -25.36
C VAL A 100 5.29 3.04 -24.20
N PRO A 101 5.68 4.33 -24.21
CA PRO A 101 6.59 4.89 -23.21
C PRO A 101 5.84 5.25 -21.91
N LEU A 102 5.05 4.31 -21.38
CA LEU A 102 4.08 4.51 -20.30
C LEU A 102 4.73 4.96 -18.97
N THR A 103 6.02 4.71 -18.78
CA THR A 103 6.78 5.11 -17.58
C THR A 103 7.47 6.47 -17.71
N GLN A 104 7.39 7.13 -18.87
CA GLN A 104 8.01 8.43 -19.09
C GLN A 104 7.07 9.56 -18.63
N GLY A 105 7.62 10.52 -17.89
CA GLY A 105 6.85 11.66 -17.35
C GLY A 105 6.10 12.45 -18.41
N SER A 106 6.71 12.71 -19.58
CA SER A 106 6.04 13.42 -20.69
C SER A 106 4.84 12.67 -21.23
N PHE A 107 4.93 11.34 -21.37
CA PHE A 107 3.82 10.53 -21.83
C PHE A 107 2.69 10.47 -20.79
N MET A 108 3.03 10.32 -19.52
CA MET A 108 2.04 10.37 -18.44
C MET A 108 1.34 11.73 -18.36
N ARG A 109 2.08 12.85 -18.47
CA ARG A 109 1.52 14.20 -18.45
C ARG A 109 0.51 14.45 -19.58
N ASP A 110 0.79 13.92 -20.75
CA ASP A 110 0.00 14.17 -21.96
C ASP A 110 -1.06 13.06 -22.21
N MET A 111 -1.21 12.09 -21.28
CA MET A 111 -2.20 11.02 -21.34
C MET A 111 -3.63 11.60 -21.41
N ASN A 112 -4.43 11.06 -22.33
CA ASN A 112 -5.87 11.38 -22.39
C ASN A 112 -6.71 10.11 -22.12
N LEU A 113 -7.99 10.33 -21.86
CA LEU A 113 -8.91 9.25 -21.48
C LEU A 113 -9.05 8.16 -22.55
N GLU A 114 -9.10 8.53 -23.83
CA GLU A 114 -9.23 7.57 -24.92
C GLU A 114 -8.00 6.67 -25.04
N GLU A 115 -6.81 7.25 -24.89
CA GLU A 115 -5.57 6.49 -24.88
C GLU A 115 -5.45 5.60 -23.65
N PHE A 116 -5.83 6.10 -22.47
CA PHE A 116 -5.90 5.31 -21.25
C PHE A 116 -6.81 4.09 -21.42
N LYS A 117 -8.04 4.27 -21.91
CA LYS A 117 -8.99 3.17 -22.16
C LYS A 117 -8.48 2.17 -23.20
N ARG A 118 -7.73 2.63 -24.20
CA ARG A 118 -7.10 1.75 -25.20
C ARG A 118 -6.01 0.87 -24.60
N ILE A 119 -5.20 1.42 -23.69
CA ILE A 119 -4.12 0.68 -23.00
C ILE A 119 -4.71 -0.29 -21.97
N PHE A 120 -5.61 0.20 -21.13
CA PHE A 120 -6.19 -0.56 -20.02
C PHE A 120 -7.54 -1.21 -20.38
N THR A 121 -7.58 -1.91 -21.53
CA THR A 121 -8.76 -2.64 -21.97
C THR A 121 -8.98 -3.90 -21.12
N GLY A 122 -10.19 -4.08 -20.60
CA GLY A 122 -10.60 -5.25 -19.79
C GLY A 122 -12.02 -5.69 -20.09
N ASN A 123 -12.59 -6.52 -19.21
CA ASN A 123 -14.00 -6.96 -19.25
C ASN A 123 -14.99 -5.81 -19.05
N ILE A 124 -14.59 -4.79 -18.31
CA ILE A 124 -15.26 -3.49 -18.12
C ILE A 124 -14.24 -2.37 -18.34
N GLU A 125 -14.72 -1.15 -18.47
CA GLU A 125 -13.84 0.03 -18.36
C GLU A 125 -13.19 0.03 -16.98
N MET A 126 -11.89 0.37 -16.91
CA MET A 126 -11.19 0.41 -15.61
C MET A 126 -11.85 1.46 -14.71
N PRO A 127 -12.31 1.08 -13.50
CA PRO A 127 -12.99 2.01 -12.62
C PRO A 127 -12.14 3.25 -12.30
N MET A 128 -12.80 4.39 -12.17
CA MET A 128 -12.16 5.69 -11.92
C MET A 128 -11.11 6.07 -12.99
N ALA A 129 -11.41 5.78 -14.26
CA ALA A 129 -10.49 6.05 -15.37
C ALA A 129 -10.16 7.55 -15.50
N ASP A 130 -11.13 8.44 -15.30
CA ASP A 130 -10.92 9.88 -15.32
C ASP A 130 -9.95 10.34 -14.24
N GLU A 131 -10.14 9.86 -12.99
CA GLU A 131 -9.25 10.15 -11.87
C GLU A 131 -7.85 9.56 -12.07
N LYS A 132 -7.76 8.36 -12.68
CA LYS A 132 -6.47 7.75 -13.02
C LYS A 132 -5.70 8.57 -14.05
N VAL A 133 -6.38 9.09 -15.07
CA VAL A 133 -5.78 9.99 -16.07
C VAL A 133 -5.34 11.30 -15.42
N GLU A 134 -6.17 11.93 -14.61
CA GLU A 134 -5.80 13.15 -13.88
C GLU A 134 -4.57 12.95 -13.01
N ILE A 135 -4.51 11.83 -12.29
CA ILE A 135 -3.35 11.48 -11.46
C ILE A 135 -2.10 11.26 -12.31
N LEU A 136 -2.20 10.55 -13.44
CA LEU A 136 -1.08 10.37 -14.35
C LEU A 136 -0.57 11.70 -14.88
N ASN A 137 -1.48 12.60 -15.31
CA ASN A 137 -1.09 13.94 -15.79
C ASN A 137 -0.35 14.72 -14.71
N ASN A 138 -0.86 14.75 -13.47
CA ASN A 138 -0.25 15.47 -12.35
C ASN A 138 1.13 14.88 -11.98
N VAL A 139 1.25 13.56 -11.93
CA VAL A 139 2.52 12.87 -11.66
C VAL A 139 3.50 13.11 -12.80
N GLY A 140 3.06 12.99 -14.05
CA GLY A 140 3.87 13.23 -15.23
C GLY A 140 4.39 14.67 -15.30
N ASP A 141 3.54 15.66 -15.00
CA ASP A 141 3.93 17.06 -14.96
C ASP A 141 4.99 17.33 -13.87
N THR A 142 4.82 16.75 -12.68
CA THR A 142 5.81 16.86 -11.61
C THR A 142 7.15 16.19 -12.00
N LEU A 143 7.11 15.02 -12.62
CA LEU A 143 8.32 14.38 -13.13
C LEU A 143 9.03 15.24 -14.15
N VAL A 144 8.32 15.79 -15.13
CA VAL A 144 8.90 16.63 -16.18
C VAL A 144 9.50 17.91 -15.60
N THR A 145 8.81 18.56 -14.66
CA THR A 145 9.22 19.85 -14.12
C THR A 145 10.32 19.78 -13.08
N LYS A 146 10.40 18.68 -12.30
CA LYS A 146 11.35 18.55 -11.20
C LYS A 146 12.43 17.49 -11.42
N TYR A 147 12.14 16.45 -12.20
CA TYR A 147 12.96 15.23 -12.28
C TYR A 147 13.28 14.80 -13.71
N ASP A 148 13.34 15.73 -14.64
CA ASP A 148 13.69 15.48 -16.06
C ASP A 148 12.85 14.37 -16.73
N GLY A 149 11.61 14.19 -16.25
CA GLY A 149 10.65 13.22 -16.77
C GLY A 149 10.87 11.76 -16.32
N ASP A 150 11.77 11.49 -15.37
CA ASP A 150 12.13 10.13 -14.99
C ASP A 150 12.12 9.89 -13.47
N TRP A 151 11.51 8.78 -13.04
CA TRP A 151 11.52 8.32 -11.66
C TRP A 151 12.93 8.04 -11.12
N ILE A 152 13.89 7.67 -11.97
CA ILE A 152 15.27 7.45 -11.54
C ILE A 152 15.90 8.73 -11.02
N ASN A 153 15.64 9.87 -11.67
CA ASN A 153 16.12 11.17 -11.20
C ASN A 153 15.51 11.54 -9.84
N PHE A 154 14.20 11.24 -9.63
CA PHE A 154 13.61 11.38 -8.30
C PHE A 154 14.31 10.51 -7.25
N ILE A 155 14.58 9.24 -7.57
CA ILE A 155 15.26 8.31 -6.67
C ILE A 155 16.67 8.81 -6.33
N ASP A 156 17.40 9.35 -7.31
CA ASP A 156 18.80 9.76 -7.17
C ASP A 156 19.00 11.16 -6.56
N ASP A 157 17.95 11.95 -6.47
CA ASP A 157 17.97 13.35 -5.97
C ASP A 157 18.14 13.47 -4.44
N GLY A 158 18.35 12.40 -3.69
CA GLY A 158 18.51 12.49 -2.24
C GLY A 158 18.95 11.19 -1.58
N PRO A 159 18.91 11.17 -0.24
CA PRO A 159 19.36 10.02 0.53
C PRO A 159 18.53 8.77 0.25
N LYS A 160 19.14 7.61 0.34
CA LYS A 160 18.51 6.30 0.19
C LYS A 160 17.91 5.83 1.53
N LYS A 161 17.18 6.73 2.18
CA LYS A 161 16.41 6.51 3.41
C LYS A 161 14.96 6.82 3.16
N LEU A 162 14.07 6.17 3.89
CA LEU A 162 12.63 6.48 3.84
C LEU A 162 12.35 7.85 4.46
N TYR A 163 13.01 8.14 5.60
CA TYR A 163 12.83 9.35 6.39
C TYR A 163 14.20 9.95 6.73
N ASP A 164 14.43 11.22 6.40
CA ASP A 164 15.66 11.94 6.69
C ASP A 164 15.43 13.47 6.78
N ASN A 165 14.79 13.92 7.86
CA ASN A 165 14.51 15.34 8.13
C ASN A 165 13.80 16.08 6.98
N GLY A 166 12.88 15.43 6.28
CA GLY A 166 12.12 15.99 5.14
C GLY A 166 12.71 15.68 3.77
N GLU A 167 13.89 15.06 3.70
CA GLU A 167 14.58 14.74 2.45
C GLU A 167 14.63 13.24 2.12
N GLY A 168 14.03 12.40 2.97
CA GLY A 168 13.91 10.96 2.70
C GLY A 168 12.97 10.65 1.52
N LEU A 169 13.06 9.44 1.02
CA LEU A 169 12.33 8.97 -0.16
C LEU A 169 10.80 9.10 0.01
N VAL A 170 10.24 8.65 1.15
CA VAL A 170 8.80 8.79 1.42
C VAL A 170 8.42 10.25 1.62
N GLU A 171 9.23 11.01 2.35
CA GLU A 171 8.98 12.43 2.63
C GLU A 171 8.95 13.27 1.35
N ARG A 172 9.93 13.07 0.46
CA ARG A 172 9.97 13.75 -0.85
C ARG A 172 8.83 13.30 -1.76
N LEU A 173 8.50 12.00 -1.77
CA LEU A 173 7.41 11.47 -2.59
C LEU A 173 6.07 12.09 -2.19
N VAL A 174 5.78 12.15 -0.90
CA VAL A 174 4.54 12.74 -0.36
C VAL A 174 4.50 14.26 -0.58
N ARG A 175 5.64 14.95 -0.40
CA ARG A 175 5.76 16.39 -0.60
C ARG A 175 5.51 16.81 -2.05
N ASP A 176 6.07 16.08 -2.99
CA ASP A 176 6.10 16.48 -4.40
C ASP A 176 4.94 15.89 -5.21
N PHE A 177 4.38 14.78 -4.80
CA PHE A 177 3.32 14.08 -5.51
C PHE A 177 2.09 13.86 -4.59
N LYS A 178 1.09 14.70 -4.71
CA LYS A 178 -0.16 14.62 -3.92
C LYS A 178 -0.83 13.24 -3.95
N ARG A 179 -0.58 12.47 -5.01
CA ARG A 179 -1.06 11.10 -5.16
C ARG A 179 -0.69 10.21 -3.98
N PHE A 180 0.44 10.47 -3.35
CA PHE A 180 1.01 9.66 -2.28
C PHE A 180 0.81 10.25 -0.87
N ASP A 181 0.18 11.43 -0.76
CA ASP A 181 -0.11 12.08 0.54
C ASP A 181 -1.37 11.46 1.18
N ASP A 182 -1.22 10.23 1.64
CA ASP A 182 -2.29 9.41 2.21
C ASP A 182 -2.39 9.64 3.71
N HIS A 183 -3.29 10.54 4.10
CA HIS A 183 -3.62 10.83 5.50
C HIS A 183 -5.11 11.15 5.65
N SER A 184 -5.60 11.05 6.88
CA SER A 184 -6.92 11.50 7.31
C SER A 184 -6.80 12.51 8.45
N ILE A 185 -7.91 13.15 8.82
CA ILE A 185 -7.98 14.02 10.01
C ILE A 185 -8.84 13.32 11.06
N PHE A 186 -8.26 13.09 12.23
CA PHE A 186 -8.94 12.55 13.40
C PHE A 186 -8.74 13.51 14.57
N GLU A 187 -9.83 13.99 15.18
CA GLU A 187 -9.79 14.96 16.28
C GLU A 187 -8.89 16.21 16.04
N ASN A 188 -8.95 16.74 14.81
CA ASN A 188 -8.13 17.86 14.32
C ASN A 188 -6.63 17.57 14.17
N GLU A 189 -6.18 16.33 14.33
CA GLU A 189 -4.82 15.91 14.06
C GLU A 189 -4.72 15.05 12.80
N LYS A 190 -3.59 15.13 12.10
CA LYS A 190 -3.32 14.24 10.97
C LYS A 190 -2.98 12.84 11.44
N VAL A 191 -3.62 11.86 10.82
CA VAL A 191 -3.29 10.43 10.92
C VAL A 191 -2.73 9.99 9.58
N TYR A 192 -1.47 9.61 9.56
CA TYR A 192 -0.77 9.22 8.33
C TYR A 192 -0.84 7.71 8.12
N PHE A 193 -1.16 7.31 6.91
CA PHE A 193 -1.15 5.90 6.48
C PHE A 193 -0.04 5.64 5.45
N LEU A 194 0.11 6.53 4.48
CA LEU A 194 1.16 6.54 3.45
C LEU A 194 1.31 5.19 2.71
N LYS A 195 0.19 4.49 2.52
CA LYS A 195 0.17 3.10 2.01
C LYS A 195 0.98 2.95 0.73
N LEU A 196 0.62 3.68 -0.31
CA LEU A 196 1.22 3.49 -1.64
C LEU A 196 2.64 4.07 -1.74
N ALA A 197 2.94 5.10 -0.96
CA ALA A 197 4.30 5.63 -0.87
C ALA A 197 5.27 4.57 -0.30
N GLN A 198 4.88 3.94 0.80
CA GLN A 198 5.68 2.90 1.42
C GLN A 198 5.71 1.62 0.58
N LEU A 199 4.58 1.20 0.01
CA LEU A 199 4.49 -0.01 -0.82
C LEU A 199 5.38 0.06 -2.06
N ALA A 200 5.50 1.24 -2.69
CA ALA A 200 6.40 1.45 -3.82
C ALA A 200 7.86 1.16 -3.42
N PHE A 201 8.31 1.73 -2.31
CA PHE A 201 9.70 1.51 -1.85
C PHE A 201 9.92 0.13 -1.26
N TRP A 202 8.90 -0.49 -0.66
CA TRP A 202 8.98 -1.90 -0.26
C TRP A 202 9.22 -2.80 -1.48
N GLY A 203 8.44 -2.63 -2.55
CA GLY A 203 8.61 -3.39 -3.80
C GLY A 203 10.00 -3.23 -4.39
N ILE A 204 10.50 -1.99 -4.45
CA ILE A 204 11.85 -1.69 -4.97
C ILE A 204 12.94 -2.32 -4.08
N HIS A 205 12.89 -2.11 -2.77
CA HIS A 205 13.88 -2.65 -1.84
C HIS A 205 13.88 -4.18 -1.84
N ARG A 206 12.70 -4.79 -1.76
CA ARG A 206 12.53 -6.25 -1.74
C ARG A 206 13.24 -6.92 -2.90
N GLU A 207 13.10 -6.40 -4.12
CA GLU A 207 13.65 -7.01 -5.32
C GLU A 207 15.10 -6.57 -5.61
N LEU A 208 15.48 -5.35 -5.25
CA LEU A 208 16.74 -4.74 -5.68
C LEU A 208 17.81 -4.60 -4.60
N SER A 209 17.49 -4.81 -3.31
CA SER A 209 18.41 -4.53 -2.21
C SER A 209 19.74 -5.30 -2.28
N LYS A 210 19.74 -6.48 -2.90
CA LYS A 210 20.94 -7.31 -3.05
C LYS A 210 21.77 -7.00 -4.29
N ILE A 211 21.22 -6.30 -5.28
CA ILE A 211 21.84 -6.17 -6.60
C ILE A 211 22.05 -4.74 -7.07
N PHE A 212 21.23 -3.78 -6.64
CA PHE A 212 21.26 -2.45 -7.21
C PHE A 212 20.90 -1.33 -6.23
N PHE A 213 19.85 -1.49 -5.40
CA PHE A 213 19.28 -0.39 -4.65
C PHE A 213 18.91 -0.81 -3.23
N TYR A 214 19.59 -0.24 -2.24
CA TYR A 214 19.38 -0.53 -0.83
C TYR A 214 18.85 0.72 -0.10
N ILE A 215 17.78 0.55 0.68
CA ILE A 215 17.26 1.58 1.57
C ILE A 215 17.78 1.29 2.98
N GLU A 216 18.39 2.28 3.61
CA GLU A 216 19.17 2.10 4.84
C GLU A 216 18.32 1.92 6.09
N ASP A 217 17.10 2.50 6.12
CA ASP A 217 16.23 2.60 7.29
C ASP A 217 14.89 1.86 7.10
N MET A 218 14.91 0.68 6.50
CA MET A 218 13.70 -0.13 6.23
C MET A 218 12.91 -0.51 7.48
N GLU A 219 13.53 -0.51 8.64
CA GLU A 219 12.88 -0.71 9.94
C GLU A 219 11.89 0.41 10.30
N ASN A 220 11.98 1.57 9.65
CA ASN A 220 11.03 2.68 9.81
C ASN A 220 9.76 2.53 8.94
N MET A 221 9.71 1.54 8.06
CA MET A 221 8.52 1.26 7.26
C MET A 221 7.44 0.57 8.10
N THR A 222 6.20 0.93 7.85
CA THR A 222 5.04 0.37 8.57
C THR A 222 4.24 -0.61 7.70
N ALA A 223 3.14 -1.13 8.21
CA ALA A 223 2.19 -1.92 7.43
C ALA A 223 1.44 -1.05 6.41
N PHE A 224 0.99 -1.72 5.34
CA PHE A 224 0.27 -1.08 4.23
C PHE A 224 -1.25 -1.22 4.46
N ALA A 225 -1.85 -0.21 5.10
CA ALA A 225 -3.26 -0.24 5.50
C ALA A 225 -4.21 -0.34 4.30
N ASP A 226 -4.39 -1.54 3.79
CA ASP A 226 -5.33 -1.93 2.73
C ASP A 226 -6.55 -2.68 3.30
N TYR A 227 -7.32 -3.34 2.44
CA TYR A 227 -8.50 -4.10 2.83
C TYR A 227 -8.21 -5.58 3.15
N ILE A 228 -7.01 -6.11 2.92
CA ILE A 228 -6.65 -7.51 3.22
C ILE A 228 -6.11 -7.68 4.65
N ILE A 229 -5.28 -6.77 5.12
CA ILE A 229 -4.74 -6.86 6.48
C ILE A 229 -5.85 -6.91 7.55
N PRO A 230 -6.91 -6.08 7.49
CA PRO A 230 -8.06 -6.22 8.39
C PRO A 230 -8.72 -7.60 8.38
N VAL A 231 -8.84 -8.24 7.21
CA VAL A 231 -9.38 -9.62 7.08
C VAL A 231 -8.50 -10.62 7.82
N ALA A 232 -7.19 -10.53 7.67
CA ALA A 232 -6.24 -11.39 8.39
C ALA A 232 -6.37 -11.22 9.91
N LEU A 233 -6.42 -9.99 10.40
CA LEU A 233 -6.52 -9.67 11.82
C LEU A 233 -7.85 -10.12 12.43
N GLU A 234 -8.97 -9.95 11.71
CA GLU A 234 -10.28 -10.50 12.11
C GLU A 234 -10.24 -12.04 12.13
N SER A 235 -9.60 -12.67 11.14
CA SER A 235 -9.46 -14.11 11.08
C SER A 235 -8.74 -14.72 12.29
N PHE A 236 -7.72 -14.04 12.76
CA PHE A 236 -7.01 -14.45 13.97
C PHE A 236 -7.79 -14.14 15.26
N GLY A 237 -8.94 -13.44 15.14
CA GLY A 237 -9.75 -12.98 16.27
C GLY A 237 -9.08 -11.85 17.06
N ILE A 238 -8.04 -11.23 16.51
CA ILE A 238 -7.33 -10.11 17.14
C ILE A 238 -8.18 -8.84 17.05
N VAL A 239 -8.84 -8.62 15.91
CA VAL A 239 -9.75 -7.48 15.70
C VAL A 239 -11.18 -7.98 15.67
N LYS A 240 -12.07 -7.29 16.40
CA LYS A 240 -13.50 -7.54 16.42
C LYS A 240 -14.24 -6.25 16.10
N TYR A 241 -15.05 -6.30 15.06
CA TYR A 241 -15.89 -5.16 14.67
C TYR A 241 -17.12 -5.04 15.56
N SER A 242 -17.58 -3.82 15.84
CA SER A 242 -18.90 -3.58 16.37
C SER A 242 -19.99 -4.18 15.45
N SER A 243 -21.15 -4.51 15.99
CA SER A 243 -22.24 -5.11 15.19
C SER A 243 -22.62 -4.26 13.99
N GLY A 244 -22.64 -2.92 14.15
CA GLY A 244 -22.98 -2.01 13.06
C GLY A 244 -21.92 -1.97 11.94
N LEU A 245 -20.64 -1.95 12.29
CA LEU A 245 -19.57 -1.99 11.31
C LEU A 245 -19.49 -3.36 10.62
N LYS A 246 -19.66 -4.45 11.38
CA LYS A 246 -19.68 -5.81 10.82
C LYS A 246 -20.82 -5.98 9.82
N GLU A 247 -22.02 -5.49 10.14
CA GLU A 247 -23.18 -5.54 9.22
C GLU A 247 -22.88 -4.78 7.91
N LYS A 248 -22.24 -3.61 7.96
CA LYS A 248 -21.84 -2.88 6.75
C LYS A 248 -20.88 -3.68 5.90
N ILE A 249 -19.82 -4.24 6.53
CA ILE A 249 -18.81 -5.05 5.83
C ILE A 249 -19.47 -6.28 5.18
N ASP A 250 -20.23 -7.05 5.93
CA ASP A 250 -20.86 -8.29 5.45
C ASP A 250 -21.91 -8.05 4.35
N SER A 251 -22.53 -6.87 4.35
CA SER A 251 -23.52 -6.48 3.33
C SER A 251 -22.91 -5.74 2.14
N GLY A 252 -21.58 -5.51 2.13
CA GLY A 252 -20.91 -4.78 1.06
C GLY A 252 -21.31 -3.30 0.98
N ILE A 253 -21.74 -2.70 2.10
CA ILE A 253 -22.08 -1.27 2.17
C ILE A 253 -20.77 -0.47 2.17
N LEU A 254 -20.70 0.55 1.29
CA LEU A 254 -19.55 1.44 1.25
C LEU A 254 -19.36 2.18 2.56
N ILE A 255 -18.13 2.17 3.04
CA ILE A 255 -17.67 2.99 4.15
C ILE A 255 -17.04 4.25 3.56
N ASP A 256 -17.46 5.41 4.00
CA ASP A 256 -16.96 6.66 3.48
C ASP A 256 -15.47 6.84 3.84
N ARG A 257 -14.70 7.31 2.88
CA ARG A 257 -13.32 7.75 3.13
C ARG A 257 -13.30 8.84 4.21
N ASP A 258 -12.29 8.82 5.05
CA ASP A 258 -12.09 9.75 6.17
C ASP A 258 -13.22 9.67 7.25
N SER A 259 -14.10 8.65 7.19
CA SER A 259 -15.01 8.34 8.29
C SER A 259 -14.26 7.77 9.49
N ILE A 260 -14.89 7.84 10.67
CA ILE A 260 -14.34 7.22 11.88
C ILE A 260 -14.06 5.73 11.66
N GLU A 261 -15.00 5.04 11.01
CA GLU A 261 -14.91 3.61 10.72
C GLU A 261 -13.66 3.29 9.85
N GLU A 262 -13.47 4.03 8.77
CA GLU A 262 -12.30 3.83 7.87
C GLU A 262 -10.99 4.16 8.57
N ILE A 263 -10.93 5.28 9.31
CA ILE A 263 -9.74 5.70 10.07
C ILE A 263 -9.39 4.65 11.13
N GLU A 264 -10.37 4.15 11.88
CA GLU A 264 -10.14 3.14 12.91
C GLU A 264 -9.67 1.80 12.31
N ILE A 265 -10.26 1.33 11.21
CA ILE A 265 -9.83 0.10 10.51
C ILE A 265 -8.38 0.22 10.07
N ARG A 266 -8.02 1.30 9.39
CA ARG A 266 -6.68 1.51 8.86
C ARG A 266 -5.63 1.71 9.96
N SER A 267 -5.95 2.52 10.96
CA SER A 267 -5.07 2.75 12.11
C SER A 267 -4.81 1.46 12.89
N THR A 268 -5.85 0.69 13.13
CA THR A 268 -5.74 -0.60 13.85
C THR A 268 -4.91 -1.60 13.04
N SER A 269 -5.07 -1.65 11.72
CA SER A 269 -4.28 -2.52 10.86
C SER A 269 -2.79 -2.24 11.00
N ILE A 270 -2.38 -0.97 10.93
CA ILE A 270 -0.98 -0.58 11.08
C ILE A 270 -0.48 -0.87 12.50
N TYR A 271 -1.22 -0.42 13.51
CA TYR A 271 -0.83 -0.56 14.91
C TYR A 271 -0.69 -2.03 15.33
N VAL A 272 -1.67 -2.86 15.00
CA VAL A 272 -1.68 -4.29 15.39
C VAL A 272 -0.58 -5.06 14.65
N THR A 273 -0.35 -4.77 13.36
CA THR A 273 0.75 -5.42 12.62
C THR A 273 2.11 -5.04 13.21
N ALA A 274 2.30 -3.79 13.64
CA ALA A 274 3.52 -3.38 14.34
C ALA A 274 3.67 -4.10 15.70
N LYS A 275 2.59 -4.20 16.49
CA LYS A 275 2.61 -4.94 17.76
C LYS A 275 2.84 -6.44 17.58
N LEU A 276 2.24 -7.06 16.57
CA LEU A 276 2.51 -8.45 16.21
C LEU A 276 3.99 -8.65 15.86
N THR A 277 4.57 -7.74 15.05
CA THR A 277 5.99 -7.80 14.69
C THR A 277 6.89 -7.74 15.92
N GLU A 278 6.61 -6.80 16.84
CA GLU A 278 7.33 -6.67 18.11
C GLU A 278 7.27 -7.97 18.93
N LEU A 279 6.07 -8.53 19.11
CA LEU A 279 5.84 -9.75 19.86
C LEU A 279 6.47 -10.99 19.19
N ILE A 280 6.39 -11.11 17.88
CA ILE A 280 7.07 -12.18 17.11
C ILE A 280 8.58 -12.10 17.34
N ASN A 281 9.16 -10.92 17.26
CA ASN A 281 10.59 -10.70 17.45
C ASN A 281 11.08 -11.03 18.86
N ASN A 282 10.22 -10.96 19.89
CA ASN A 282 10.53 -11.42 21.23
C ASN A 282 10.73 -12.96 21.33
N HIS A 283 10.25 -13.71 20.34
CA HIS A 283 10.39 -15.17 20.24
C HIS A 283 11.45 -15.62 19.22
N LYS A 284 12.17 -14.67 18.58
CA LYS A 284 13.17 -14.92 17.55
C LYS A 284 14.57 -14.52 18.01
N ASN A 285 15.60 -15.20 17.48
CA ASN A 285 16.98 -14.78 17.61
C ASN A 285 17.22 -13.51 16.78
N GLU A 286 18.28 -12.74 17.07
CA GLU A 286 18.56 -11.46 16.41
C GLU A 286 18.64 -11.56 14.87
N GLU A 287 19.20 -12.67 14.35
CA GLU A 287 19.35 -12.91 12.91
C GLU A 287 18.05 -13.29 12.21
N GLU A 288 17.03 -13.73 12.98
CA GLU A 288 15.71 -14.16 12.48
C GLU A 288 14.64 -13.08 12.65
N LYS A 289 14.97 -11.96 13.31
CA LYS A 289 14.03 -10.85 13.50
C LYS A 289 13.56 -10.28 12.17
N ILE A 290 12.29 -9.93 12.14
CA ILE A 290 11.60 -9.39 10.97
C ILE A 290 11.28 -7.90 11.15
N ILE A 291 11.05 -7.21 10.03
CA ILE A 291 10.49 -5.87 9.98
C ILE A 291 8.99 -5.93 9.65
N ILE A 292 8.26 -4.86 9.97
CA ILE A 292 6.80 -4.79 9.80
C ILE A 292 6.34 -5.15 8.37
N PRO A 293 6.95 -4.65 7.29
CA PRO A 293 6.51 -4.98 5.93
C PRO A 293 6.71 -6.45 5.54
N GLN A 294 7.58 -7.21 6.21
CA GLN A 294 7.68 -8.65 5.98
C GLN A 294 6.46 -9.38 6.54
N LEU A 295 5.99 -8.99 7.73
CA LEU A 295 4.76 -9.54 8.29
C LEU A 295 3.55 -9.13 7.45
N ASP A 296 3.44 -7.86 7.09
CA ASP A 296 2.37 -7.37 6.21
C ASP A 296 2.29 -8.17 4.91
N PHE A 297 3.42 -8.32 4.22
CA PHE A 297 3.49 -9.09 2.97
C PHE A 297 3.08 -10.55 3.13
N LYS A 298 3.46 -11.19 4.26
CA LYS A 298 3.01 -12.55 4.56
C LYS A 298 1.51 -12.60 4.79
N LEU A 299 0.95 -11.71 5.60
CA LEU A 299 -0.48 -11.65 5.88
C LEU A 299 -1.27 -11.41 4.58
N TRP A 300 -0.81 -10.48 3.74
CA TRP A 300 -1.42 -10.23 2.46
C TRP A 300 -1.37 -11.47 1.55
N THR A 301 -0.23 -12.15 1.46
CA THR A 301 -0.07 -13.35 0.65
C THR A 301 -0.99 -14.49 1.10
N ASP A 302 -1.12 -14.68 2.41
CA ASP A 302 -1.93 -15.76 2.98
C ASP A 302 -3.44 -15.49 2.87
N PHE A 303 -3.86 -14.22 2.83
CA PHE A 303 -5.28 -13.84 2.91
C PHE A 303 -5.85 -13.11 1.68
N HIS A 304 -5.06 -12.73 0.66
CA HIS A 304 -5.58 -12.02 -0.51
C HIS A 304 -6.58 -12.83 -1.35
N ALA A 305 -6.54 -14.16 -1.26
CA ALA A 305 -7.50 -15.06 -1.90
C ALA A 305 -8.65 -15.49 -0.96
N ASP A 306 -8.72 -14.96 0.26
CA ASP A 306 -9.81 -15.26 1.20
C ASP A 306 -11.12 -14.62 0.70
N GLU A 307 -12.19 -15.41 0.70
CA GLU A 307 -13.50 -14.98 0.19
C GLU A 307 -14.34 -14.20 1.23
N ARG A 308 -13.82 -13.99 2.44
CA ARG A 308 -14.53 -13.21 3.45
C ARG A 308 -14.76 -11.78 3.01
N PRO A 309 -15.93 -11.19 3.33
CA PRO A 309 -16.16 -9.79 3.07
C PRO A 309 -15.11 -8.90 3.74
N HIS A 310 -14.65 -7.90 3.03
CA HIS A 310 -13.79 -6.84 3.54
C HIS A 310 -14.50 -5.49 3.42
N HIS A 311 -14.03 -4.49 4.16
CA HIS A 311 -14.56 -3.14 4.01
C HIS A 311 -14.33 -2.61 2.59
N LEU A 312 -15.30 -1.85 2.10
CA LEU A 312 -15.27 -1.24 0.78
C LEU A 312 -15.27 0.27 0.94
N THR A 313 -14.28 0.94 0.39
CA THR A 313 -14.18 2.40 0.38
C THR A 313 -13.82 2.89 -1.01
N LYS A 314 -14.60 3.85 -1.53
CA LYS A 314 -14.28 4.51 -2.80
C LYS A 314 -13.22 5.58 -2.55
N THR A 315 -11.97 5.27 -2.81
CA THR A 315 -10.83 6.15 -2.54
C THR A 315 -9.74 6.01 -3.59
N ILE A 316 -8.96 7.07 -3.81
CA ILE A 316 -7.75 6.99 -4.62
C ILE A 316 -6.54 6.46 -3.83
N MET A 317 -6.61 6.30 -2.52
CA MET A 317 -5.45 6.04 -1.66
C MET A 317 -5.06 4.55 -1.56
N TYR A 318 -6.00 3.63 -1.84
CA TYR A 318 -5.72 2.18 -1.77
C TYR A 318 -6.73 1.33 -2.54
#